data_c8b027e5db37f6b0f5014bbd928d1c6c
#
_entry.id   c8b027e5db37f6b0f5014bbd928d1c6c
#
_cell.length_a   1.000
_cell.length_b   1.000
_cell.length_c   1.000
_cell.angle_alpha   90.00
_cell.angle_beta   90.00
_cell.angle_gamma   90.00
#
_symmetry.space_group_name_H-M   'P 1'
#
loop_
_entity.id
_entity.type
_entity.pdbx_description
1 polymer ?
#
loop_
_entity_poly.entity_id
_entity_poly.type
_entity_poly.pdbx_seq_one_letter_code
_entity_poly.pdbx_strand_id
1 'polypeptide(L)'
;DGAPVYPRIDILLEYCQNKKINLFGVSAKYIDHLKNENFNAKNLDLSSVKIITSTGSPLAEESFEYVYKNLKKEVHLASIAGGTDLVGCLVLGNLFSNVYKGEIQGQSLAIDVDVFTDNGKSTKDNEKGELVVKKPFPSMPVKFWGDDDGKKYHEAYFTRFKNIWHHGDFIERTSNNGFIVRGRSDATLNPGGVRIGTAEIYQQVENINFITEGLVVGQDYKDDVRVILFITTKNNEDLNDENLEPYYQVIEKFQNFNTHSVRKNI
;
A
#
# COMPACT_ATOMS: atom_id res chain seq x y z
N ASP A 1 24.30 0.79 3.49
CA ASP A 1 23.75 0.25 4.76
C ASP A 1 23.24 1.39 5.61
N GLY A 2 22.13 1.20 6.29
CA GLY A 2 21.53 2.18 7.18
C GLY A 2 20.18 2.71 6.69
N ALA A 3 19.65 3.72 7.42
CA ALA A 3 18.38 4.29 7.09
C ALA A 3 18.45 5.14 5.80
N PRO A 4 17.43 5.10 4.92
CA PRO A 4 17.45 5.80 3.63
C PRO A 4 17.48 7.33 3.75
N VAL A 5 17.27 7.85 4.95
CA VAL A 5 17.26 9.29 5.28
C VAL A 5 18.44 9.68 6.21
N TYR A 6 19.40 8.80 6.43
CA TYR A 6 20.58 9.07 7.26
C TYR A 6 21.85 9.09 6.41
N PRO A 7 22.78 10.04 6.62
CA PRO A 7 22.76 11.12 7.62
C PRO A 7 21.92 12.34 7.23
N ARG A 8 21.37 12.40 6.01
CA ARG A 8 20.58 13.51 5.50
C ARG A 8 19.42 12.96 4.66
N ILE A 9 18.33 13.68 4.66
CA ILE A 9 17.10 13.31 3.95
C ILE A 9 17.27 13.16 2.44
N ASP A 10 18.17 13.91 1.84
CA ASP A 10 18.45 13.97 0.40
C ASP A 10 19.49 12.98 -0.10
N ILE A 11 20.10 12.18 0.79
CA ILE A 11 21.27 11.35 0.46
C ILE A 11 21.03 10.39 -0.72
N LEU A 12 19.86 9.78 -0.82
CA LEU A 12 19.54 8.89 -1.93
C LEU A 12 19.33 9.64 -3.25
N LEU A 13 18.73 10.83 -3.19
CA LEU A 13 18.51 11.68 -4.37
C LEU A 13 19.82 12.28 -4.87
N GLU A 14 20.71 12.68 -3.95
CA GLU A 14 22.09 13.07 -4.30
C GLU A 14 22.85 11.91 -4.96
N TYR A 15 22.68 10.69 -4.46
CA TYR A 15 23.24 9.50 -5.08
C TYR A 15 22.68 9.29 -6.51
N CYS A 16 21.37 9.49 -6.72
CA CYS A 16 20.76 9.43 -8.04
C CYS A 16 21.38 10.44 -9.01
N GLN A 17 21.59 11.66 -8.55
CA GLN A 17 22.29 12.71 -9.32
C GLN A 17 23.70 12.29 -9.69
N ASN A 18 24.51 11.89 -8.69
CA ASN A 18 25.94 11.62 -8.85
C ASN A 18 26.21 10.37 -9.70
N LYS A 19 25.35 9.36 -9.62
CA LYS A 19 25.45 8.09 -10.37
C LYS A 19 24.62 8.05 -11.64
N LYS A 20 23.90 9.13 -11.95
CA LYS A 20 23.02 9.21 -13.14
C LYS A 20 22.02 8.06 -13.20
N ILE A 21 21.40 7.76 -12.07
CA ILE A 21 20.41 6.69 -11.95
C ILE A 21 19.21 6.96 -12.83
N ASN A 22 18.76 5.97 -13.58
CA ASN A 22 17.59 6.09 -14.45
C ASN A 22 16.30 5.59 -13.80
N LEU A 23 16.40 4.51 -12.98
CA LEU A 23 15.28 3.96 -12.22
C LEU A 23 15.58 4.08 -10.73
N PHE A 24 14.72 4.78 -10.01
CA PHE A 24 14.81 4.99 -8.58
C PHE A 24 13.67 4.25 -7.88
N GLY A 25 14.00 3.11 -7.23
CA GLY A 25 13.04 2.29 -6.49
C GLY A 25 13.08 2.59 -5.00
N VAL A 26 11.93 2.91 -4.43
CA VAL A 26 11.78 3.26 -3.01
C VAL A 26 10.49 2.71 -2.40
N SER A 27 10.35 2.80 -1.08
CA SER A 27 9.08 2.53 -0.42
C SER A 27 8.15 3.74 -0.48
N ALA A 28 6.84 3.51 -0.39
CA ALA A 28 5.87 4.59 -0.21
C ALA A 28 6.19 5.42 1.05
N LYS A 29 6.57 4.77 2.15
CA LYS A 29 6.99 5.45 3.39
C LYS A 29 8.18 6.41 3.21
N TYR A 30 9.11 6.12 2.31
CA TYR A 30 10.20 7.05 2.01
C TYR A 30 9.67 8.33 1.35
N ILE A 31 8.77 8.19 0.37
CA ILE A 31 8.14 9.33 -0.30
C ILE A 31 7.31 10.14 0.71
N ASP A 32 6.54 9.48 1.57
CA ASP A 32 5.75 10.13 2.61
C ASP A 32 6.62 10.86 3.62
N HIS A 33 7.76 10.27 4.00
CA HIS A 33 8.72 10.95 4.87
C HIS A 33 9.26 12.24 4.23
N LEU A 34 9.67 12.20 2.96
CA LEU A 34 10.11 13.40 2.23
C LEU A 34 9.00 14.47 2.18
N LYS A 35 7.75 14.04 1.94
CA LYS A 35 6.57 14.91 1.92
C LYS A 35 6.35 15.59 3.27
N ASN A 36 6.37 14.82 4.36
CA ASN A 36 6.13 15.29 5.73
C ASN A 36 7.20 16.26 6.22
N GLU A 37 8.44 16.08 5.76
CA GLU A 37 9.55 17.01 6.01
C GLU A 37 9.58 18.21 5.03
N ASN A 38 8.56 18.33 4.16
CA ASN A 38 8.46 19.38 3.14
C ASN A 38 9.72 19.49 2.24
N PHE A 39 10.40 18.35 2.01
CA PHE A 39 11.60 18.32 1.19
C PHE A 39 11.29 18.69 -0.27
N ASN A 40 12.21 19.42 -0.90
CA ASN A 40 12.10 19.82 -2.30
C ASN A 40 13.43 19.61 -3.03
N ALA A 41 13.39 18.91 -4.16
CA ALA A 41 14.58 18.54 -4.93
C ALA A 41 15.05 19.61 -5.93
N LYS A 42 14.62 20.87 -5.83
CA LYS A 42 14.95 21.96 -6.79
C LYS A 42 16.44 22.15 -7.04
N ASN A 43 17.27 21.87 -6.04
CA ASN A 43 18.72 22.06 -6.11
C ASN A 43 19.46 20.80 -6.59
N LEU A 44 18.74 19.72 -6.94
CA LEU A 44 19.31 18.47 -7.41
C LEU A 44 19.05 18.26 -8.91
N ASP A 45 20.08 17.82 -9.62
CA ASP A 45 19.94 17.41 -11.02
C ASP A 45 19.42 15.96 -11.11
N LEU A 46 18.10 15.80 -11.15
CA LEU A 46 17.44 14.51 -11.34
C LEU A 46 17.10 14.24 -12.83
N SER A 47 17.74 14.89 -13.78
CA SER A 47 17.46 14.74 -15.23
C SER A 47 17.60 13.31 -15.73
N SER A 48 18.52 12.54 -15.14
CA SER A 48 18.74 11.12 -15.45
C SER A 48 17.62 10.21 -14.96
N VAL A 49 16.91 10.54 -13.88
CA VAL A 49 15.84 9.70 -13.33
C VAL A 49 14.64 9.75 -14.29
N LYS A 50 14.32 8.60 -14.87
CA LYS A 50 13.19 8.44 -15.82
C LYS A 50 11.99 7.78 -15.16
N ILE A 51 12.24 6.88 -14.20
CA ILE A 51 11.22 6.12 -13.51
C ILE A 51 11.48 6.20 -12.01
N ILE A 52 10.41 6.47 -11.24
CA ILE A 52 10.37 6.26 -9.79
C ILE A 52 9.38 5.12 -9.53
N THR A 53 9.82 4.05 -8.87
CA THR A 53 8.92 2.97 -8.43
C THR A 53 8.68 3.07 -6.93
N SER A 54 7.42 2.84 -6.52
CA SER A 54 7.01 2.83 -5.11
C SER A 54 6.37 1.50 -4.74
N THR A 55 6.81 0.89 -3.63
CA THR A 55 6.30 -0.39 -3.16
C THR A 55 6.33 -0.49 -1.62
N GLY A 56 5.95 -1.65 -1.08
CA GLY A 56 5.96 -1.96 0.35
C GLY A 56 4.68 -1.56 1.08
N SER A 57 4.00 -0.53 0.62
CA SER A 57 2.64 -0.13 1.00
C SER A 57 1.99 0.64 -0.15
N PRO A 58 0.66 0.80 -0.17
CA PRO A 58 0.00 1.65 -1.16
C PRO A 58 0.54 3.09 -1.09
N LEU A 59 0.79 3.70 -2.24
CA LEU A 59 1.18 5.10 -2.32
C LEU A 59 -0.07 5.98 -2.28
N ALA A 60 -0.14 6.90 -1.32
CA ALA A 60 -1.28 7.80 -1.15
C ALA A 60 -1.40 8.80 -2.33
N GLU A 61 -2.61 9.26 -2.63
CA GLU A 61 -2.86 10.21 -3.73
C GLU A 61 -2.04 11.48 -3.60
N GLU A 62 -1.94 12.05 -2.40
CA GLU A 62 -1.17 13.27 -2.10
C GLU A 62 0.33 13.07 -2.35
N SER A 63 0.81 11.84 -2.22
CA SER A 63 2.22 11.50 -2.45
C SER A 63 2.54 11.42 -3.94
N PHE A 64 1.57 11.07 -4.80
CA PHE A 64 1.70 11.27 -6.25
C PHE A 64 1.86 12.75 -6.59
N GLU A 65 0.99 13.60 -6.08
CA GLU A 65 1.04 15.05 -6.31
C GLU A 65 2.36 15.65 -5.79
N TYR A 66 2.81 15.21 -4.62
CA TYR A 66 4.08 15.63 -4.04
C TYR A 66 5.27 15.30 -4.94
N VAL A 67 5.36 14.08 -5.48
CA VAL A 67 6.45 13.67 -6.38
C VAL A 67 6.52 14.60 -7.59
N TYR A 68 5.40 14.82 -8.28
CA TYR A 68 5.36 15.66 -9.47
C TYR A 68 5.63 17.13 -9.19
N LYS A 69 5.23 17.65 -8.04
CA LYS A 69 5.39 19.04 -7.65
C LYS A 69 6.77 19.34 -7.06
N ASN A 70 7.31 18.44 -6.23
CA ASN A 70 8.45 18.72 -5.37
C ASN A 70 9.71 17.94 -5.72
N LEU A 71 9.60 16.75 -6.30
CA LEU A 71 10.76 15.94 -6.66
C LEU A 71 11.09 16.06 -8.15
N LYS A 72 10.17 15.66 -9.03
CA LYS A 72 10.41 15.71 -10.48
C LYS A 72 9.11 15.70 -11.27
N LYS A 73 8.87 16.76 -12.06
CA LYS A 73 7.67 16.92 -12.88
C LYS A 73 7.59 15.89 -14.02
N GLU A 74 8.69 15.66 -14.71
CA GLU A 74 8.74 14.76 -15.88
C GLU A 74 9.38 13.42 -15.49
N VAL A 75 8.59 12.55 -14.86
CA VAL A 75 8.99 11.22 -14.43
C VAL A 75 7.83 10.26 -14.57
N HIS A 76 8.09 9.00 -14.90
CA HIS A 76 7.11 7.94 -14.77
C HIS A 76 7.07 7.47 -13.31
N LEU A 77 6.04 7.85 -12.58
CA LEU A 77 5.82 7.38 -11.21
C LEU A 77 4.97 6.10 -11.26
N ALA A 78 5.57 4.98 -10.91
CA ALA A 78 4.96 3.67 -10.95
C ALA A 78 4.81 3.10 -9.53
N SER A 79 3.60 3.12 -8.99
CA SER A 79 3.29 2.27 -7.83
C SER A 79 3.23 0.82 -8.30
N ILE A 80 3.77 -0.10 -7.48
CA ILE A 80 3.87 -1.52 -7.82
C ILE A 80 3.49 -2.39 -6.63
N ALA A 81 2.85 -3.53 -6.88
CA ALA A 81 2.53 -4.53 -5.86
C ALA A 81 2.79 -5.95 -6.37
N GLY A 82 3.31 -6.78 -5.46
CA GLY A 82 3.66 -8.17 -5.70
C GLY A 82 4.23 -8.80 -4.44
N GLY A 83 5.10 -9.78 -4.56
CA GLY A 83 5.64 -10.49 -3.41
C GLY A 83 7.12 -10.81 -3.53
N THR A 84 7.81 -10.87 -2.39
CA THR A 84 9.18 -11.34 -2.29
C THR A 84 9.30 -12.80 -2.74
N ASP A 85 8.29 -13.59 -2.45
CA ASP A 85 8.16 -15.01 -2.77
C ASP A 85 8.12 -15.29 -4.28
N LEU A 86 7.49 -14.42 -5.06
CA LEU A 86 7.44 -14.55 -6.52
C LEU A 86 8.49 -13.70 -7.26
N VAL A 87 9.35 -13.00 -6.52
CA VAL A 87 10.43 -12.15 -7.06
C VAL A 87 9.95 -11.21 -8.17
N GLY A 88 8.78 -10.63 -8.00
CA GLY A 88 8.17 -9.81 -9.03
C GLY A 88 6.92 -9.08 -8.58
N CYS A 89 6.31 -8.40 -9.53
CA CYS A 89 5.07 -7.67 -9.33
C CYS A 89 3.93 -8.37 -10.06
N LEU A 90 2.77 -8.45 -9.44
CA LEU A 90 1.53 -8.89 -10.08
C LEU A 90 0.86 -7.73 -10.82
N VAL A 91 0.92 -6.56 -10.22
CA VAL A 91 0.44 -5.28 -10.79
C VAL A 91 1.54 -4.24 -10.71
N LEU A 92 1.71 -3.46 -11.78
CA LEU A 92 2.82 -2.51 -11.90
C LEU A 92 2.51 -1.36 -12.87
N GLY A 93 3.43 -0.41 -12.97
CA GLY A 93 3.38 0.67 -13.94
C GLY A 93 3.66 0.19 -15.37
N ASN A 94 3.11 0.89 -16.35
CA ASN A 94 3.41 0.68 -17.76
C ASN A 94 3.53 2.01 -18.50
N LEU A 95 4.22 2.00 -19.66
CA LEU A 95 4.47 3.21 -20.44
C LEU A 95 3.33 3.56 -21.43
N PHE A 96 2.28 2.75 -21.51
CA PHE A 96 1.23 2.86 -22.51
C PHE A 96 -0.08 3.44 -21.97
N SER A 97 -0.18 3.61 -20.64
CA SER A 97 -1.35 4.19 -19.98
C SER A 97 -0.98 5.41 -19.13
N ASN A 98 -1.97 6.24 -18.85
CA ASN A 98 -1.80 7.37 -17.95
C ASN A 98 -1.51 6.90 -16.51
N VAL A 99 -0.78 7.71 -15.77
CA VAL A 99 -0.66 7.56 -14.32
C VAL A 99 -1.83 8.29 -13.66
N TYR A 100 -2.66 7.55 -12.95
CA TYR A 100 -3.71 8.11 -12.11
C TYR A 100 -3.27 8.07 -10.65
N LYS A 101 -3.51 9.14 -9.90
CA LYS A 101 -3.13 9.20 -8.50
C LYS A 101 -3.86 8.14 -7.69
N GLY A 102 -3.14 7.47 -6.79
CA GLY A 102 -3.67 6.37 -5.97
C GLY A 102 -3.79 5.03 -6.69
N GLU A 103 -3.56 4.96 -8.03
CA GLU A 103 -3.69 3.73 -8.80
C GLU A 103 -2.34 3.13 -9.20
N ILE A 104 -2.30 1.81 -9.27
CA ILE A 104 -1.27 1.05 -10.01
C ILE A 104 -1.79 0.86 -11.43
N GLN A 105 -0.99 1.18 -12.44
CA GLN A 105 -1.45 1.35 -13.82
C GLN A 105 -2.01 0.09 -14.49
N GLY A 106 -1.58 -1.12 -14.08
CA GLY A 106 -2.10 -2.34 -14.72
C GLY A 106 -1.43 -3.62 -14.25
N GLN A 107 -1.83 -4.73 -14.86
CA GLN A 107 -1.24 -6.04 -14.60
C GLN A 107 0.15 -6.20 -15.22
N SER A 108 0.97 -7.03 -14.62
CA SER A 108 2.27 -7.42 -15.17
C SER A 108 2.13 -8.22 -16.46
N LEU A 109 3.11 -8.08 -17.34
CA LEU A 109 3.16 -8.86 -18.58
C LEU A 109 3.26 -10.36 -18.26
N ALA A 110 2.51 -11.17 -19.04
CA ALA A 110 2.43 -12.62 -18.91
C ALA A 110 1.85 -13.13 -17.58
N ILE A 111 1.15 -12.29 -16.81
CA ILE A 111 0.43 -12.66 -15.58
C ILE A 111 -1.06 -12.36 -15.74
N ASP A 112 -1.90 -13.40 -15.69
CA ASP A 112 -3.36 -13.29 -15.85
C ASP A 112 -4.02 -12.94 -14.51
N VAL A 113 -3.86 -11.66 -14.12
CA VAL A 113 -4.38 -11.11 -12.86
C VAL A 113 -5.89 -10.89 -12.95
N ASP A 114 -6.60 -11.16 -11.87
CA ASP A 114 -8.01 -10.83 -11.71
C ASP A 114 -8.30 -10.43 -10.24
N VAL A 115 -9.50 -9.91 -10.00
CA VAL A 115 -10.02 -9.60 -8.67
C VAL A 115 -11.27 -10.45 -8.45
N PHE A 116 -11.25 -11.28 -7.41
CA PHE A 116 -12.34 -12.22 -7.14
C PHE A 116 -13.15 -11.81 -5.91
N THR A 117 -14.46 -11.97 -6.01
CA THR A 117 -15.35 -11.99 -4.86
C THR A 117 -15.09 -13.23 -3.99
N ASP A 118 -15.62 -13.27 -2.78
CA ASP A 118 -15.51 -14.44 -1.89
C ASP A 118 -16.06 -15.74 -2.53
N ASN A 119 -16.97 -15.62 -3.49
CA ASN A 119 -17.55 -16.75 -4.22
C ASN A 119 -16.71 -17.17 -5.45
N GLY A 120 -15.50 -16.65 -5.61
CA GLY A 120 -14.58 -17.01 -6.72
C GLY A 120 -15.02 -16.52 -8.09
N LYS A 121 -15.79 -15.43 -8.15
CA LYS A 121 -16.19 -14.77 -9.41
C LYS A 121 -15.44 -13.46 -9.58
N SER A 122 -15.10 -13.11 -10.82
CA SER A 122 -14.54 -11.79 -11.13
C SER A 122 -15.46 -10.67 -10.64
N THR A 123 -14.87 -9.66 -9.98
CA THR A 123 -15.56 -8.45 -9.57
C THR A 123 -15.88 -7.57 -10.78
N LYS A 124 -16.79 -6.63 -10.60
CA LYS A 124 -16.95 -5.49 -11.50
C LYS A 124 -15.88 -4.44 -11.21
N ASP A 125 -15.74 -3.47 -12.13
CA ASP A 125 -14.87 -2.32 -11.89
C ASP A 125 -15.35 -1.53 -10.66
N ASN A 126 -14.40 -1.07 -9.88
CA ASN A 126 -14.59 -0.37 -8.59
C ASN A 126 -15.25 -1.23 -7.49
N GLU A 127 -15.24 -2.56 -7.66
CA GLU A 127 -15.65 -3.51 -6.64
C GLU A 127 -14.42 -4.15 -6.02
N LYS A 128 -14.36 -4.18 -4.69
CA LYS A 128 -13.26 -4.75 -3.92
C LYS A 128 -13.33 -6.28 -3.90
N GLY A 129 -12.17 -6.92 -3.89
CA GLY A 129 -12.05 -8.37 -3.81
C GLY A 129 -10.62 -8.84 -3.57
N GLU A 130 -10.41 -10.12 -3.77
CA GLU A 130 -9.13 -10.78 -3.57
C GLU A 130 -8.29 -10.74 -4.85
N LEU A 131 -7.02 -10.35 -4.73
CA LEU A 131 -6.05 -10.43 -5.81
C LEU A 131 -5.74 -11.90 -6.13
N VAL A 132 -6.02 -12.29 -7.36
CA VAL A 132 -5.78 -13.66 -7.83
C VAL A 132 -5.01 -13.68 -9.14
N VAL A 133 -4.32 -14.80 -9.42
CA VAL A 133 -3.74 -15.09 -10.72
C VAL A 133 -4.34 -16.38 -11.25
N LYS A 134 -4.97 -16.31 -12.43
CA LYS A 134 -5.79 -17.40 -12.98
C LYS A 134 -4.97 -18.47 -13.69
N LYS A 135 -3.74 -18.17 -14.09
CA LYS A 135 -2.87 -19.09 -14.83
C LYS A 135 -1.47 -19.10 -14.23
N PRO A 136 -0.71 -20.19 -14.42
CA PRO A 136 0.72 -20.19 -14.10
C PRO A 136 1.45 -19.04 -14.79
N PHE A 137 2.42 -18.45 -14.10
CA PHE A 137 3.18 -17.29 -14.57
C PHE A 137 4.70 -17.52 -14.43
N PRO A 138 5.55 -16.79 -15.17
CA PRO A 138 6.97 -17.11 -15.28
C PRO A 138 7.75 -17.14 -13.97
N SER A 139 7.42 -16.27 -13.01
CA SER A 139 8.08 -16.17 -11.70
C SER A 139 7.33 -16.88 -10.56
N MET A 140 6.34 -17.72 -10.91
CA MET A 140 5.60 -18.50 -9.92
C MET A 140 6.55 -19.46 -9.19
N PRO A 141 6.59 -19.44 -7.84
CA PRO A 141 7.39 -20.39 -7.08
C PRO A 141 7.01 -21.83 -7.39
N VAL A 142 8.00 -22.70 -7.46
CA VAL A 142 7.77 -24.14 -7.74
C VAL A 142 7.50 -24.94 -6.46
N LYS A 143 8.04 -24.48 -5.32
CA LYS A 143 7.83 -25.04 -3.97
C LYS A 143 8.46 -24.15 -2.91
N PHE A 144 8.16 -24.41 -1.64
CA PHE A 144 8.90 -23.83 -0.52
C PHE A 144 10.08 -24.70 -0.10
N TRP A 145 11.07 -24.07 0.51
CA TRP A 145 12.17 -24.81 1.12
C TRP A 145 11.66 -25.68 2.29
N GLY A 146 12.05 -26.95 2.31
CA GLY A 146 11.61 -27.89 3.35
C GLY A 146 10.10 -28.24 3.29
N ASP A 147 9.49 -28.13 2.11
CA ASP A 147 8.08 -28.49 1.84
C ASP A 147 8.06 -29.57 0.74
N ASP A 148 8.54 -30.76 1.09
CA ASP A 148 8.75 -31.84 0.10
C ASP A 148 7.44 -32.42 -0.45
N ASP A 149 6.39 -32.41 0.35
CA ASP A 149 5.02 -32.82 -0.04
C ASP A 149 4.19 -31.69 -0.69
N GLY A 150 4.72 -30.46 -0.74
CA GLY A 150 4.06 -29.29 -1.33
C GLY A 150 2.85 -28.77 -0.54
N LYS A 151 2.64 -29.28 0.67
CA LYS A 151 1.45 -28.96 1.48
C LYS A 151 1.42 -27.50 1.90
N LYS A 152 2.53 -26.95 2.41
CA LYS A 152 2.61 -25.55 2.83
C LYS A 152 2.41 -24.58 1.66
N TYR A 153 3.00 -24.92 0.52
CA TYR A 153 2.83 -24.15 -0.71
C TYR A 153 1.39 -24.14 -1.18
N HIS A 154 0.72 -25.30 -1.18
CA HIS A 154 -0.68 -25.39 -1.53
C HIS A 154 -1.57 -24.62 -0.53
N GLU A 155 -1.32 -24.76 0.77
CA GLU A 155 -2.05 -24.05 1.82
C GLU A 155 -1.91 -22.53 1.70
N ALA A 156 -0.73 -22.04 1.32
CA ALA A 156 -0.48 -20.60 1.19
C ALA A 156 -1.26 -19.94 0.05
N TYR A 157 -1.45 -20.65 -1.08
CA TYR A 157 -1.92 -19.98 -2.29
C TYR A 157 -3.16 -20.59 -2.95
N PHE A 158 -3.53 -21.86 -2.67
CA PHE A 158 -4.54 -22.57 -3.44
C PHE A 158 -5.73 -23.12 -2.63
N THR A 159 -5.78 -22.84 -1.34
CA THR A 159 -6.89 -23.33 -0.47
C THR A 159 -8.16 -22.51 -0.65
N ARG A 160 -8.04 -21.19 -0.87
CA ARG A 160 -9.20 -20.29 -0.96
C ARG A 160 -9.97 -20.50 -2.27
N PHE A 161 -9.27 -20.60 -3.38
CA PHE A 161 -9.86 -20.80 -4.70
C PHE A 161 -9.16 -21.96 -5.40
N LYS A 162 -9.92 -22.99 -5.78
CA LYS A 162 -9.36 -24.21 -6.37
C LYS A 162 -8.58 -23.91 -7.64
N ASN A 163 -7.29 -24.28 -7.68
CA ASN A 163 -6.36 -24.12 -8.79
C ASN A 163 -6.12 -22.67 -9.23
N ILE A 164 -6.45 -21.69 -8.39
CA ILE A 164 -6.22 -20.28 -8.62
C ILE A 164 -5.28 -19.77 -7.55
N TRP A 165 -4.21 -19.07 -7.96
CA TRP A 165 -3.30 -18.42 -7.03
C TRP A 165 -4.02 -17.29 -6.31
N HIS A 166 -4.15 -17.38 -5.02
CA HIS A 166 -4.66 -16.35 -4.13
C HIS A 166 -3.46 -15.63 -3.46
N HIS A 167 -3.25 -14.35 -3.78
CA HIS A 167 -2.06 -13.62 -3.30
C HIS A 167 -2.20 -13.15 -1.86
N GLY A 168 -3.42 -12.98 -1.38
CA GLY A 168 -3.70 -12.49 -0.04
C GLY A 168 -3.67 -10.97 0.09
N ASP A 169 -3.83 -10.24 -1.02
CA ASP A 169 -4.08 -8.80 -1.04
C ASP A 169 -5.55 -8.51 -1.37
N PHE A 170 -6.14 -7.58 -0.62
CA PHE A 170 -7.46 -7.04 -0.87
C PHE A 170 -7.34 -5.82 -1.77
N ILE A 171 -7.98 -5.86 -2.94
CA ILE A 171 -7.71 -4.94 -4.04
C ILE A 171 -9.00 -4.63 -4.80
N GLU A 172 -9.02 -3.57 -5.59
CA GLU A 172 -10.06 -3.30 -6.58
C GLU A 172 -9.44 -2.97 -7.93
N ARG A 173 -10.12 -3.36 -9.02
CA ARG A 173 -9.80 -2.90 -10.35
C ARG A 173 -10.61 -1.63 -10.63
N THR A 174 -9.95 -0.60 -11.17
CA THR A 174 -10.58 0.67 -11.49
C THR A 174 -11.15 0.68 -12.91
N SER A 175 -12.03 1.64 -13.21
CA SER A 175 -12.52 1.88 -14.57
C SER A 175 -11.43 2.33 -15.56
N ASN A 176 -10.24 2.71 -15.07
CA ASN A 176 -9.07 3.02 -15.88
C ASN A 176 -8.23 1.78 -16.24
N ASN A 177 -8.70 0.58 -15.91
CA ASN A 177 -7.93 -0.68 -15.93
C ASN A 177 -6.71 -0.69 -15.00
N GLY A 178 -6.66 0.22 -14.05
CA GLY A 178 -5.69 0.25 -12.96
C GLY A 178 -6.14 -0.58 -11.76
N PHE A 179 -5.34 -0.55 -10.70
CA PHE A 179 -5.63 -1.27 -9.46
C PHE A 179 -5.36 -0.39 -8.25
N ILE A 180 -6.21 -0.52 -7.22
CA ILE A 180 -6.00 0.11 -5.91
C ILE A 180 -5.87 -0.98 -4.87
N VAL A 181 -4.71 -1.07 -4.22
CA VAL A 181 -4.47 -2.03 -3.12
C VAL A 181 -5.08 -1.46 -1.83
N ARG A 182 -5.96 -2.23 -1.21
CA ARG A 182 -6.66 -1.86 0.04
C ARG A 182 -6.02 -2.46 1.29
N GLY A 183 -4.98 -3.27 1.12
CA GLY A 183 -4.21 -3.91 2.18
C GLY A 183 -4.15 -5.42 2.03
N ARG A 184 -3.65 -6.08 3.08
CA ARG A 184 -3.61 -7.54 3.14
C ARG A 184 -4.99 -8.10 3.48
N SER A 185 -5.37 -9.21 2.84
CA SER A 185 -6.65 -9.88 3.10
C SER A 185 -6.75 -10.45 4.52
N ASP A 186 -5.62 -10.92 5.06
CA ASP A 186 -5.50 -11.43 6.44
C ASP A 186 -5.55 -10.32 7.50
N ALA A 187 -5.28 -9.07 7.10
CA ALA A 187 -5.38 -7.89 7.94
C ALA A 187 -6.65 -7.06 7.65
N THR A 188 -7.55 -7.56 6.80
CA THR A 188 -8.82 -6.89 6.51
C THR A 188 -9.73 -6.96 7.73
N LEU A 189 -10.26 -5.80 8.13
CA LEU A 189 -11.20 -5.67 9.22
C LEU A 189 -12.63 -5.91 8.73
N ASN A 190 -13.49 -6.40 9.60
CA ASN A 190 -14.88 -6.72 9.23
C ASN A 190 -15.90 -6.22 10.27
N PRO A 191 -15.84 -4.95 10.71
CA PRO A 191 -16.78 -4.43 11.69
C PRO A 191 -18.19 -4.33 11.09
N GLY A 192 -19.19 -4.80 11.82
CA GLY A 192 -20.59 -4.79 11.36
C GLY A 192 -20.82 -5.55 10.05
N GLY A 193 -19.93 -6.50 9.68
CA GLY A 193 -20.03 -7.26 8.45
C GLY A 193 -19.52 -6.55 7.19
N VAL A 194 -18.95 -5.35 7.31
CA VAL A 194 -18.37 -4.60 6.18
C VAL A 194 -16.85 -4.74 6.15
N ARG A 195 -16.32 -5.23 5.03
CA ARG A 195 -14.86 -5.39 4.88
C ARG A 195 -14.18 -4.05 4.62
N ILE A 196 -13.21 -3.72 5.49
CA ILE A 196 -12.38 -2.52 5.41
C ILE A 196 -10.92 -2.95 5.30
N GLY A 197 -10.24 -2.51 4.25
CA GLY A 197 -8.80 -2.69 4.12
C GLY A 197 -8.06 -1.77 5.10
N THR A 198 -7.06 -2.30 5.80
CA THR A 198 -6.26 -1.51 6.74
C THR A 198 -5.59 -0.31 6.08
N ALA A 199 -5.24 -0.41 4.81
CA ALA A 199 -4.67 0.70 4.04
C ALA A 199 -5.63 1.90 3.92
N GLU A 200 -6.94 1.67 3.90
CA GLU A 200 -7.94 2.74 3.85
C GLU A 200 -7.90 3.60 5.13
N ILE A 201 -7.65 2.96 6.26
CA ILE A 201 -7.52 3.65 7.55
C ILE A 201 -6.17 4.38 7.62
N TYR A 202 -5.07 3.71 7.23
CA TYR A 202 -3.74 4.32 7.24
C TYR A 202 -3.66 5.57 6.37
N GLN A 203 -4.25 5.57 5.18
CA GLN A 203 -4.30 6.74 4.30
C GLN A 203 -4.95 7.96 4.97
N GLN A 204 -5.95 7.76 5.81
CA GLN A 204 -6.58 8.88 6.54
C GLN A 204 -5.70 9.34 7.70
N VAL A 205 -5.07 8.40 8.40
CA VAL A 205 -4.19 8.70 9.55
C VAL A 205 -2.92 9.44 9.12
N GLU A 206 -2.33 9.05 7.98
CA GLU A 206 -1.12 9.66 7.42
C GLU A 206 -1.31 11.13 6.99
N ASN A 207 -2.54 11.56 6.77
CA ASN A 207 -2.87 12.96 6.48
C ASN A 207 -2.94 13.85 7.75
N ILE A 208 -2.78 13.28 8.94
CA ILE A 208 -2.83 14.01 10.21
C ILE A 208 -1.40 14.38 10.62
N ASN A 209 -1.04 15.66 10.50
CA ASN A 209 0.34 16.16 10.60
C ASN A 209 1.07 15.86 11.92
N PHE A 210 0.36 15.67 13.03
CA PHE A 210 0.97 15.40 14.33
C PHE A 210 1.16 13.90 14.60
N ILE A 211 0.58 13.01 13.78
CA ILE A 211 0.78 11.56 13.89
C ILE A 211 2.05 11.17 13.14
N THR A 212 2.92 10.41 13.81
CA THR A 212 4.15 9.88 13.22
C THR A 212 4.00 8.46 12.74
N GLU A 213 3.23 7.64 13.47
CA GLU A 213 2.97 6.25 13.11
C GLU A 213 1.58 5.83 13.57
N GLY A 214 0.98 4.89 12.86
CA GLY A 214 -0.29 4.27 13.22
C GLY A 214 -0.22 2.74 13.08
N LEU A 215 -0.90 2.03 13.98
CA LEU A 215 -1.14 0.59 13.89
C LEU A 215 -2.62 0.32 14.12
N VAL A 216 -3.29 -0.24 13.11
CA VAL A 216 -4.70 -0.61 13.22
C VAL A 216 -4.83 -2.13 13.38
N VAL A 217 -5.68 -2.55 14.31
CA VAL A 217 -5.99 -3.97 14.56
C VAL A 217 -7.49 -4.16 14.76
N GLY A 218 -7.98 -5.33 14.35
CA GLY A 218 -9.31 -5.80 14.71
C GLY A 218 -9.27 -6.56 16.04
N GLN A 219 -10.20 -6.27 16.91
CA GLN A 219 -10.42 -7.02 18.15
C GLN A 219 -11.82 -7.62 18.14
N ASP A 220 -11.90 -8.95 18.34
CA ASP A 220 -13.20 -9.59 18.56
C ASP A 220 -13.83 -9.03 19.85
N TYR A 221 -15.04 -8.47 19.72
CA TYR A 221 -15.74 -7.82 20.84
C TYR A 221 -17.25 -7.91 20.66
N LYS A 222 -17.97 -8.60 21.59
CA LYS A 222 -19.44 -8.72 21.61
C LYS A 222 -20.02 -9.17 20.26
N ASP A 223 -19.52 -10.29 19.74
CA ASP A 223 -19.95 -10.92 18.48
C ASP A 223 -19.69 -10.06 17.21
N ASP A 224 -18.82 -9.06 17.32
CA ASP A 224 -18.42 -8.19 16.20
C ASP A 224 -16.91 -7.89 16.27
N VAL A 225 -16.37 -7.18 15.28
CA VAL A 225 -14.98 -6.70 15.24
C VAL A 225 -14.92 -5.24 15.62
N ARG A 226 -14.24 -4.93 16.73
CA ARG A 226 -13.90 -3.56 17.11
C ARG A 226 -12.58 -3.15 16.47
N VAL A 227 -12.59 -2.07 15.72
CA VAL A 227 -11.37 -1.48 15.16
C VAL A 227 -10.65 -0.67 16.24
N ILE A 228 -9.38 -0.98 16.46
CA ILE A 228 -8.50 -0.26 17.39
C ILE A 228 -7.35 0.32 16.58
N LEU A 229 -7.12 1.61 16.73
CA LEU A 229 -5.98 2.30 16.14
C LEU A 229 -5.05 2.80 17.26
N PHE A 230 -3.81 2.31 17.22
CA PHE A 230 -2.72 2.83 18.03
C PHE A 230 -1.97 3.88 17.23
N ILE A 231 -1.63 5.01 17.84
CA ILE A 231 -0.89 6.09 17.20
C ILE A 231 0.29 6.53 18.07
N THR A 232 1.35 6.99 17.41
CA THR A 232 2.42 7.77 18.02
C THR A 232 2.37 9.20 17.50
N THR A 233 2.67 10.15 18.37
CA THR A 233 2.59 11.58 18.05
C THR A 233 3.97 12.22 18.04
N LYS A 234 4.13 13.33 17.30
CA LYS A 234 5.34 14.16 17.35
C LYS A 234 5.48 14.77 18.75
N ASN A 235 6.73 14.75 19.27
CA ASN A 235 7.09 15.40 20.54
C ASN A 235 6.31 14.93 21.78
N ASN A 236 5.77 13.73 21.81
CA ASN A 236 4.91 13.24 22.90
C ASN A 236 3.77 14.23 23.26
N GLU A 237 3.26 14.93 22.24
CA GLU A 237 2.11 15.82 22.46
C GLU A 237 0.95 15.04 23.05
N ASP A 238 0.38 15.60 24.14
CA ASP A 238 -0.77 15.00 24.77
C ASP A 238 -1.97 15.08 23.83
N LEU A 239 -2.61 13.94 23.61
CA LEU A 239 -3.88 13.89 22.89
C LEU A 239 -4.94 14.58 23.75
N ASN A 240 -5.43 15.72 23.30
CA ASN A 240 -6.55 16.45 23.89
C ASN A 240 -7.72 16.51 22.88
N ASP A 241 -8.87 16.97 23.33
CA ASP A 241 -10.08 16.98 22.50
C ASP A 241 -9.94 17.84 21.24
N GLU A 242 -9.12 18.91 21.29
CA GLU A 242 -8.92 19.80 20.13
C GLU A 242 -8.07 19.14 19.04
N ASN A 243 -6.99 18.42 19.41
CA ASN A 243 -6.15 17.76 18.43
C ASN A 243 -6.64 16.36 18.01
N LEU A 244 -7.67 15.83 18.69
CA LEU A 244 -8.39 14.62 18.32
C LEU A 244 -9.52 14.87 17.31
N GLU A 245 -9.96 16.11 17.10
CA GLU A 245 -11.04 16.43 16.16
C GLU A 245 -10.80 15.87 14.72
N PRO A 246 -9.61 16.03 14.10
CA PRO A 246 -9.31 15.40 12.83
C PRO A 246 -9.43 13.87 12.87
N TYR A 247 -9.13 13.27 14.01
CA TYR A 247 -9.25 11.84 14.24
C TYR A 247 -10.71 11.38 14.31
N TYR A 248 -11.57 12.14 14.99
CA TYR A 248 -13.00 11.85 15.02
C TYR A 248 -13.62 11.94 13.62
N GLN A 249 -13.19 12.89 12.77
CA GLN A 249 -13.62 12.99 11.39
C GLN A 249 -13.18 11.77 10.53
N VAL A 250 -12.03 11.19 10.81
CA VAL A 250 -11.60 9.92 10.19
C VAL A 250 -12.50 8.78 10.64
N ILE A 251 -12.76 8.69 11.93
CA ILE A 251 -13.67 7.67 12.47
C ILE A 251 -15.09 7.86 11.91
N GLU A 252 -15.58 9.10 11.81
CA GLU A 252 -16.91 9.41 11.27
C GLU A 252 -17.10 8.96 9.81
N LYS A 253 -16.08 9.02 8.99
CA LYS A 253 -16.14 8.47 7.63
C LYS A 253 -16.38 6.94 7.61
N PHE A 254 -16.04 6.27 8.71
CA PHE A 254 -16.27 4.85 8.93
C PHE A 254 -17.41 4.57 9.92
N GLN A 255 -18.25 5.57 10.25
CA GLN A 255 -19.24 5.62 11.36
C GLN A 255 -20.48 4.73 11.21
N ASN A 256 -20.56 3.87 10.25
CA ASN A 256 -21.51 2.76 10.37
C ASN A 256 -21.00 1.68 11.34
N PHE A 257 -19.85 1.94 11.99
CA PHE A 257 -19.16 0.98 12.84
C PHE A 257 -19.15 1.46 14.30
N ASN A 258 -19.46 0.56 15.22
CA ASN A 258 -19.39 0.79 16.67
C ASN A 258 -17.93 1.04 17.12
N THR A 259 -17.39 2.23 16.82
CA THR A 259 -16.06 2.65 17.23
C THR A 259 -16.11 3.33 18.60
N HIS A 260 -15.65 2.65 19.63
CA HIS A 260 -15.50 3.24 20.96
C HIS A 260 -14.11 2.94 21.48
N SER A 261 -13.35 3.97 21.61
CA SER A 261 -12.22 4.27 22.48
C SER A 261 -10.85 4.45 21.80
N VAL A 262 -10.40 5.69 21.80
CA VAL A 262 -8.99 6.07 21.79
C VAL A 262 -8.45 5.80 23.21
N ARG A 263 -7.39 5.00 23.34
CA ARG A 263 -6.67 4.84 24.59
C ARG A 263 -5.25 5.34 24.41
N LYS A 264 -4.85 6.25 25.31
CA LYS A 264 -3.47 6.66 25.50
C LYS A 264 -2.69 5.45 26.04
N ASN A 265 -1.62 5.02 25.37
CA ASN A 265 -0.68 4.11 25.99
C ASN A 265 0.22 4.90 26.93
N ILE A 266 0.27 4.44 28.17
CA ILE A 266 1.18 4.88 29.23
C ILE A 266 2.55 4.24 28.99
#